data_063c3a607929a50afe26a1c583878eb7
#
_entry.id   063c3a607929a50afe26a1c583878eb7
#
_cell.length_a   1.000
_cell.length_b   1.000
_cell.length_c   1.000
_cell.angle_alpha   90.00
_cell.angle_beta   90.00
_cell.angle_gamma   90.00
#
_symmetry.space_group_name_H-M   'P 1'
#
loop_
_entity.id
_entity.type
_entity.pdbx_description
1 polymer ?
#
loop_
_entity_poly.entity_id
_entity_poly.type
_entity_poly.pdbx_seq_one_letter_code
_entity_poly.pdbx_strand_id
1 'polypeptide(L)'
;MKKSIIILIIVFTGISSGFAQDWQTDFSKAKELATKEKKPIILVFQGSDWCAPCIKLSREIWSTETFITYAKDNYIMFQADFPRKKKNALPEKQAAANAKLAEIYDKNGVFPLVVVLDNRGNLLGETGYKKTTPKAYIQELDSYIR
;
A
#
# COMPACT_ATOMS: atom_id res chain seq x y z
N MET A 1 3.06 -10.25 64.49
CA MET A 1 2.17 -10.34 63.29
C MET A 1 2.83 -9.53 62.16
N LYS A 2 3.45 -10.23 61.18
CA LYS A 2 4.13 -9.57 60.05
C LYS A 2 3.10 -9.38 58.93
N LYS A 3 2.77 -8.12 58.63
CA LYS A 3 1.88 -7.79 57.47
C LYS A 3 2.75 -7.80 56.21
N SER A 4 2.61 -8.83 55.37
CA SER A 4 3.23 -8.88 54.05
C SER A 4 2.41 -7.98 53.09
N ILE A 5 3.06 -6.90 52.64
CA ILE A 5 2.51 -6.02 51.61
C ILE A 5 2.92 -6.62 50.26
N ILE A 6 1.96 -7.20 49.55
CA ILE A 6 2.12 -7.67 48.17
C ILE A 6 2.00 -6.45 47.26
N ILE A 7 3.14 -5.98 46.72
CA ILE A 7 3.19 -4.93 45.73
C ILE A 7 2.85 -5.58 44.36
N LEU A 8 1.65 -5.32 43.86
CA LEU A 8 1.21 -5.75 42.53
C LEU A 8 1.86 -4.82 41.49
N ILE A 9 2.93 -5.28 40.86
CA ILE A 9 3.54 -4.55 39.75
C ILE A 9 2.68 -4.77 38.50
N ILE A 10 1.88 -3.77 38.15
CA ILE A 10 1.15 -3.74 36.88
C ILE A 10 2.16 -3.39 35.78
N VAL A 11 2.63 -4.40 35.05
CA VAL A 11 3.42 -4.20 33.85
C VAL A 11 2.48 -3.67 32.75
N PHE A 12 2.55 -2.36 32.52
CA PHE A 12 1.84 -1.72 31.41
C PHE A 12 2.61 -2.04 30.11
N THR A 13 2.26 -3.16 29.47
CA THR A 13 2.76 -3.48 28.13
C THR A 13 2.14 -2.50 27.15
N GLY A 14 2.85 -1.43 26.85
CA GLY A 14 2.49 -0.49 25.81
C GLY A 14 2.42 -1.22 24.47
N ILE A 15 1.22 -1.41 23.91
CA ILE A 15 1.02 -1.90 22.57
C ILE A 15 1.45 -0.75 21.64
N SER A 16 2.69 -0.80 21.16
CA SER A 16 3.13 0.05 20.06
C SER A 16 2.36 -0.39 18.82
N SER A 17 1.27 0.30 18.50
CA SER A 17 0.59 0.16 17.22
C SER A 17 1.56 0.68 16.15
N GLY A 18 2.31 -0.23 15.55
CA GLY A 18 3.19 0.11 14.43
C GLY A 18 2.32 0.64 13.28
N PHE A 19 2.63 1.84 12.79
CA PHE A 19 2.04 2.37 11.58
C PHE A 19 2.54 1.55 10.40
N ALA A 20 1.70 0.65 9.91
CA ALA A 20 1.97 -0.12 8.69
C ALA A 20 0.87 0.18 7.68
N GLN A 21 1.26 0.33 6.40
CA GLN A 21 0.30 0.48 5.32
C GLN A 21 -0.47 -0.83 5.12
N ASP A 22 -1.80 -0.74 5.07
CA ASP A 22 -2.67 -1.88 4.77
C ASP A 22 -2.72 -2.13 3.26
N TRP A 23 -1.91 -3.08 2.79
CA TRP A 23 -1.82 -3.45 1.39
C TRP A 23 -2.75 -4.60 1.05
N GLN A 24 -3.68 -4.36 0.12
CA GLN A 24 -4.48 -5.40 -0.48
C GLN A 24 -3.68 -6.11 -1.59
N THR A 25 -3.94 -7.40 -1.77
CA THR A 25 -3.33 -8.24 -2.82
C THR A 25 -4.37 -9.04 -3.63
N ASP A 26 -5.61 -9.07 -3.18
CA ASP A 26 -6.76 -9.62 -3.91
C ASP A 26 -7.56 -8.47 -4.51
N PHE A 27 -7.54 -8.36 -5.84
CA PHE A 27 -8.16 -7.22 -6.53
C PHE A 27 -9.70 -7.22 -6.46
N SER A 28 -10.33 -8.38 -6.36
CA SER A 28 -11.77 -8.47 -6.15
C SER A 28 -12.17 -7.91 -4.79
N LYS A 29 -11.43 -8.30 -3.75
CA LYS A 29 -11.63 -7.74 -2.40
C LYS A 29 -11.35 -6.25 -2.34
N ALA A 30 -10.31 -5.78 -3.03
CA ALA A 30 -10.00 -4.35 -3.09
C ALA A 30 -11.17 -3.55 -3.69
N LYS A 31 -11.81 -4.04 -4.77
CA LYS A 31 -13.00 -3.42 -5.37
C LYS A 31 -14.23 -3.46 -4.45
N GLU A 32 -14.43 -4.56 -3.72
CA GLU A 32 -15.51 -4.67 -2.73
C GLU A 32 -15.32 -3.63 -1.61
N LEU A 33 -14.10 -3.51 -1.07
CA LEU A 33 -13.76 -2.52 -0.07
C LEU A 33 -13.93 -1.09 -0.60
N ALA A 34 -13.44 -0.82 -1.81
CA ALA A 34 -13.55 0.48 -2.47
C ALA A 34 -15.01 0.90 -2.65
N THR A 35 -15.88 -0.06 -3.00
CA THR A 35 -17.32 0.18 -3.13
C THR A 35 -17.98 0.43 -1.78
N LYS A 36 -17.68 -0.42 -0.78
CA LYS A 36 -18.23 -0.32 0.57
C LYS A 36 -17.83 0.97 1.27
N GLU A 37 -16.56 1.35 1.16
CA GLU A 37 -15.99 2.51 1.84
C GLU A 37 -16.05 3.78 1.00
N LYS A 38 -16.49 3.70 -0.27
CA LYS A 38 -16.55 4.80 -1.24
C LYS A 38 -15.18 5.47 -1.43
N LYS A 39 -14.13 4.66 -1.53
CA LYS A 39 -12.75 5.10 -1.70
C LYS A 39 -12.20 4.67 -3.06
N PRO A 40 -11.32 5.45 -3.68
CA PRO A 40 -10.55 5.02 -4.85
C PRO A 40 -9.53 3.96 -4.46
N ILE A 41 -9.08 3.19 -5.46
CA ILE A 41 -8.00 2.22 -5.32
C ILE A 41 -6.72 2.85 -5.84
N ILE A 42 -5.66 2.79 -5.04
CA ILE A 42 -4.31 3.13 -5.47
C ILE A 42 -3.57 1.82 -5.75
N LEU A 43 -3.47 1.47 -7.02
CA LEU A 43 -2.80 0.26 -7.50
C LEU A 43 -1.35 0.57 -7.84
N VAL A 44 -0.42 -0.11 -7.17
CA VAL A 44 1.02 0.08 -7.33
C VAL A 44 1.66 -1.16 -7.96
N PHE A 45 2.22 -1.01 -9.16
CA PHE A 45 3.09 -2.01 -9.77
C PHE A 45 4.51 -1.77 -9.33
N GLN A 46 5.14 -2.78 -8.76
CA GLN A 46 6.48 -2.64 -8.19
C GLN A 46 7.31 -3.91 -8.29
N GLY A 47 8.63 -3.75 -8.20
CA GLY A 47 9.58 -4.83 -8.00
C GLY A 47 10.28 -4.65 -6.66
N SER A 48 9.68 -5.17 -5.58
CA SER A 48 10.05 -4.86 -4.19
C SER A 48 11.51 -5.16 -3.84
N ASP A 49 12.15 -6.08 -4.54
CA ASP A 49 13.51 -6.56 -4.23
C ASP A 49 14.57 -6.24 -5.27
N TRP A 50 14.23 -5.50 -6.33
CA TRP A 50 15.17 -5.16 -7.41
C TRP A 50 15.00 -3.75 -7.99
N CYS A 51 13.79 -3.17 -7.89
CA CYS A 51 13.47 -1.87 -8.49
C CYS A 51 13.87 -0.73 -7.55
N ALA A 52 15.01 -0.09 -7.79
CA ALA A 52 15.50 0.98 -6.93
C ALA A 52 14.51 2.16 -6.74
N PRO A 53 13.86 2.70 -7.79
CA PRO A 53 12.86 3.76 -7.59
C PRO A 53 11.60 3.27 -6.87
N CYS A 54 11.22 1.97 -6.97
CA CYS A 54 10.13 1.40 -6.18
C CYS A 54 10.46 1.40 -4.68
N ILE A 55 11.69 1.00 -4.34
CA ILE A 55 12.19 0.99 -2.96
C ILE A 55 12.23 2.41 -2.39
N LYS A 56 12.65 3.40 -3.20
CA LYS A 56 12.62 4.81 -2.79
C LYS A 56 11.20 5.29 -2.55
N LEU A 57 10.27 5.00 -3.46
CA LEU A 57 8.85 5.36 -3.32
C LEU A 57 8.25 4.76 -2.04
N SER A 58 8.55 3.50 -1.76
CA SER A 58 8.12 2.85 -0.53
C SER A 58 8.65 3.56 0.71
N ARG A 59 9.95 3.86 0.76
CA ARG A 59 10.59 4.49 1.92
C ARG A 59 10.19 5.95 2.10
N GLU A 60 10.09 6.71 1.00
CA GLU A 60 9.92 8.16 1.05
C GLU A 60 8.45 8.59 1.11
N ILE A 61 7.53 7.74 0.65
CA ILE A 61 6.09 8.03 0.59
C ILE A 61 5.28 7.01 1.39
N TRP A 62 5.21 5.74 0.92
CA TRP A 62 4.26 4.76 1.45
C TRP A 62 4.47 4.40 2.92
N SER A 63 5.71 4.42 3.40
CA SER A 63 6.05 4.07 4.79
C SER A 63 6.07 5.28 5.74
N THR A 64 5.72 6.46 5.27
CA THR A 64 5.67 7.66 6.13
C THR A 64 4.37 7.72 6.90
N GLU A 65 4.43 8.17 8.16
CA GLU A 65 3.24 8.35 9.00
C GLU A 65 2.21 9.28 8.33
N THR A 66 2.67 10.36 7.69
CA THR A 66 1.81 11.29 6.95
C THR A 66 1.00 10.58 5.88
N PHE A 67 1.64 9.70 5.06
CA PHE A 67 0.94 8.99 4.00
C PHE A 67 0.02 7.90 4.57
N ILE A 68 0.51 7.08 5.51
CA ILE A 68 -0.24 5.97 6.11
C ILE A 68 -1.52 6.48 6.76
N THR A 69 -1.43 7.55 7.56
CA THR A 69 -2.58 8.14 8.24
C THR A 69 -3.62 8.64 7.24
N TYR A 70 -3.18 9.34 6.18
CA TYR A 70 -4.10 9.83 5.15
C TYR A 70 -4.72 8.71 4.32
N ALA A 71 -3.90 7.75 3.88
CA ALA A 71 -4.34 6.65 3.03
C ALA A 71 -5.38 5.77 3.71
N LYS A 72 -5.24 5.51 5.01
CA LYS A 72 -6.19 4.73 5.80
C LYS A 72 -7.63 5.23 5.66
N ASP A 73 -7.82 6.53 5.63
CA ASP A 73 -9.16 7.13 5.58
C ASP A 73 -9.63 7.43 4.15
N ASN A 74 -8.71 7.54 3.18
CA ASN A 74 -9.02 8.07 1.85
C ASN A 74 -8.80 7.08 0.70
N TYR A 75 -8.02 6.03 0.86
CA TYR A 75 -7.65 5.12 -0.23
C TYR A 75 -7.80 3.66 0.16
N ILE A 76 -8.01 2.79 -0.83
CA ILE A 76 -7.74 1.36 -0.76
C ILE A 76 -6.39 1.14 -1.45
N MET A 77 -5.37 0.79 -0.67
CA MET A 77 -4.03 0.57 -1.19
C MET A 77 -3.88 -0.86 -1.71
N PHE A 78 -3.45 -1.02 -2.94
CA PHE A 78 -3.22 -2.31 -3.57
C PHE A 78 -1.82 -2.40 -4.16
N GLN A 79 -1.11 -3.52 -3.89
CA GLN A 79 0.19 -3.76 -4.51
C GLN A 79 0.15 -4.97 -5.44
N ALA A 80 0.66 -4.78 -6.66
CA ALA A 80 1.02 -5.82 -7.59
C ALA A 80 2.55 -5.93 -7.63
N ASP A 81 3.11 -6.83 -6.84
CA ASP A 81 4.56 -7.01 -6.74
C ASP A 81 5.08 -8.04 -7.74
N PHE A 82 6.30 -7.82 -8.25
CA PHE A 82 7.00 -8.67 -9.19
C PHE A 82 8.44 -8.94 -8.70
N PRO A 83 8.59 -9.72 -7.62
CA PRO A 83 9.91 -10.00 -7.05
C PRO A 83 10.73 -10.88 -8.00
N ARG A 84 12.08 -10.72 -7.99
CA ARG A 84 13.03 -11.52 -8.78
C ARG A 84 13.81 -12.52 -7.95
N LYS A 85 13.98 -12.26 -6.64
CA LYS A 85 14.73 -13.16 -5.76
C LYS A 85 13.87 -14.37 -5.41
N LYS A 86 14.40 -15.58 -5.56
CA LYS A 86 13.68 -16.83 -5.28
C LYS A 86 13.05 -16.88 -3.87
N LYS A 87 13.75 -16.33 -2.87
CA LYS A 87 13.25 -16.26 -1.48
C LYS A 87 12.00 -15.40 -1.31
N ASN A 88 11.73 -14.51 -2.25
CA ASN A 88 10.57 -13.60 -2.25
C ASN A 88 9.53 -14.00 -3.30
N ALA A 89 9.70 -15.15 -3.95
CA ALA A 89 8.77 -15.60 -4.98
C ALA A 89 7.33 -15.69 -4.43
N LEU A 90 6.41 -15.12 -5.18
CA LEU A 90 4.98 -15.20 -4.85
C LEU A 90 4.41 -16.57 -5.20
N PRO A 91 3.35 -17.02 -4.51
CA PRO A 91 2.56 -18.15 -4.97
C PRO A 91 2.14 -17.96 -6.43
N GLU A 92 2.13 -19.04 -7.22
CA GLU A 92 1.83 -18.99 -8.67
C GLU A 92 0.50 -18.27 -8.97
N LYS A 93 -0.54 -18.56 -8.20
CA LYS A 93 -1.84 -17.90 -8.32
C LYS A 93 -1.74 -16.37 -8.18
N GLN A 94 -0.94 -15.89 -7.21
CA GLN A 94 -0.76 -14.47 -6.97
C GLN A 94 0.07 -13.82 -8.10
N ALA A 95 1.15 -14.47 -8.53
CA ALA A 95 1.96 -13.99 -9.64
C ALA A 95 1.14 -13.88 -10.93
N ALA A 96 0.30 -14.87 -11.23
CA ALA A 96 -0.61 -14.84 -12.38
C ALA A 96 -1.67 -13.74 -12.28
N ALA A 97 -2.21 -13.49 -11.08
CA ALA A 97 -3.16 -12.41 -10.86
C ALA A 97 -2.51 -11.03 -11.08
N ASN A 98 -1.29 -10.82 -10.57
CA ASN A 98 -0.54 -9.59 -10.79
C ASN A 98 -0.20 -9.37 -12.26
N ALA A 99 0.18 -10.44 -12.98
CA ALA A 99 0.44 -10.38 -14.43
C ALA A 99 -0.79 -9.93 -15.23
N LYS A 100 -1.97 -10.46 -14.90
CA LYS A 100 -3.23 -10.03 -15.53
C LYS A 100 -3.56 -8.57 -15.29
N LEU A 101 -3.28 -8.05 -14.08
CA LEU A 101 -3.45 -6.62 -13.81
C LEU A 101 -2.48 -5.78 -14.63
N ALA A 102 -1.23 -6.23 -14.79
CA ALA A 102 -0.26 -5.55 -15.63
C ALA A 102 -0.67 -5.52 -17.12
N GLU A 103 -1.24 -6.60 -17.65
CA GLU A 103 -1.77 -6.62 -19.03
C GLU A 103 -2.86 -5.55 -19.25
N ILE A 104 -3.60 -5.17 -18.22
CA ILE A 104 -4.66 -4.17 -18.29
C ILE A 104 -4.11 -2.76 -18.09
N TYR A 105 -3.33 -2.55 -17.02
CA TYR A 105 -2.99 -1.21 -16.53
C TYR A 105 -1.52 -0.82 -16.74
N ASP A 106 -0.62 -1.78 -16.93
CA ASP A 106 0.84 -1.53 -17.12
C ASP A 106 1.39 -2.25 -18.35
N LYS A 107 0.79 -2.00 -19.49
CA LYS A 107 1.14 -2.66 -20.77
C LYS A 107 2.60 -2.43 -21.19
N ASN A 108 3.23 -1.39 -20.68
CA ASN A 108 4.60 -1.02 -21.01
C ASN A 108 5.63 -1.53 -19.99
N GLY A 109 5.19 -2.19 -18.90
CA GLY A 109 6.06 -2.72 -17.85
C GLY A 109 6.85 -1.62 -17.13
N VAL A 110 6.20 -0.53 -16.75
CA VAL A 110 6.82 0.60 -16.05
C VAL A 110 6.85 0.34 -14.55
N PHE A 111 8.03 0.45 -13.92
CA PHE A 111 8.21 0.24 -12.48
C PHE A 111 8.95 1.41 -11.81
N PRO A 112 8.39 2.03 -10.75
CA PRO A 112 7.03 1.84 -10.29
C PRO A 112 6.01 2.54 -11.19
N LEU A 113 4.85 1.92 -11.40
CA LEU A 113 3.67 2.58 -11.92
C LEU A 113 2.63 2.65 -10.80
N VAL A 114 2.07 3.82 -10.59
CA VAL A 114 1.00 4.08 -9.62
C VAL A 114 -0.25 4.48 -10.38
N VAL A 115 -1.27 3.68 -10.28
CA VAL A 115 -2.53 3.84 -11.00
C VAL A 115 -3.65 4.16 -10.02
N VAL A 116 -4.38 5.24 -10.28
CA VAL A 116 -5.56 5.62 -9.49
C VAL A 116 -6.79 5.12 -10.21
N LEU A 117 -7.58 4.29 -9.53
CA LEU A 117 -8.79 3.67 -10.07
C LEU A 117 -10.01 4.08 -9.26
N ASP A 118 -11.17 4.12 -9.93
CA ASP A 118 -12.44 4.14 -9.21
C ASP A 118 -12.77 2.75 -8.60
N ASN A 119 -13.86 2.65 -7.86
CA ASN A 119 -14.32 1.41 -7.24
C ASN A 119 -14.74 0.31 -8.25
N ARG A 120 -14.89 0.64 -9.52
CA ARG A 120 -15.19 -0.31 -10.61
C ARG A 120 -13.93 -0.80 -11.31
N GLY A 121 -12.79 -0.13 -11.08
CA GLY A 121 -11.52 -0.41 -11.73
C GLY A 121 -11.30 0.42 -12.99
N ASN A 122 -12.03 1.51 -13.20
CA ASN A 122 -11.76 2.44 -14.28
C ASN A 122 -10.58 3.35 -13.92
N LEU A 123 -9.72 3.60 -14.90
CA LEU A 123 -8.56 4.47 -14.76
C LEU A 123 -8.99 5.93 -14.57
N LEU A 124 -8.54 6.56 -13.48
CA LEU A 124 -8.71 7.99 -13.20
C LEU A 124 -7.42 8.78 -13.48
N GLY A 125 -6.25 8.19 -13.25
CA GLY A 125 -4.95 8.79 -13.50
C GLY A 125 -3.81 7.86 -13.17
N GLU A 126 -2.61 8.28 -13.55
CA GLU A 126 -1.39 7.51 -13.30
C GLU A 126 -0.20 8.42 -13.01
N THR A 127 0.73 7.91 -12.22
CA THR A 127 1.99 8.55 -11.89
C THR A 127 3.05 7.50 -11.56
N GLY A 128 4.23 7.92 -11.13
CA GLY A 128 5.34 7.05 -10.75
C GLY A 128 6.13 7.61 -9.59
N TYR A 129 7.39 7.20 -9.46
CA TYR A 129 8.28 7.79 -8.48
C TYR A 129 8.65 9.22 -8.86
N LYS A 130 8.49 10.12 -7.90
CA LYS A 130 8.95 11.50 -7.95
C LYS A 130 9.64 11.85 -6.63
N LYS A 131 10.73 12.59 -6.69
CA LYS A 131 11.37 13.14 -5.50
C LYS A 131 10.52 14.31 -4.98
N THR A 132 9.64 14.03 -4.05
CA THR A 132 8.68 14.98 -3.50
C THR A 132 8.34 14.65 -2.05
N THR A 133 7.52 15.46 -1.40
CA THR A 133 7.04 15.19 -0.05
C THR A 133 5.80 14.29 -0.06
N PRO A 134 5.53 13.52 1.01
CA PRO A 134 4.30 12.73 1.14
C PRO A 134 3.03 13.56 0.93
N LYS A 135 3.00 14.79 1.46
CA LYS A 135 1.87 15.71 1.30
C LYS A 135 1.64 16.10 -0.15
N ALA A 136 2.71 16.45 -0.88
CA ALA A 136 2.60 16.82 -2.29
C ALA A 136 2.20 15.61 -3.15
N TYR A 137 2.68 14.42 -2.82
CA TYR A 137 2.28 13.18 -3.49
C TYR A 137 0.79 12.86 -3.28
N ILE A 138 0.27 13.03 -2.06
CA ILE A 138 -1.16 12.93 -1.75
C ILE A 138 -1.97 13.91 -2.60
N GLN A 139 -1.55 15.18 -2.67
CA GLN A 139 -2.23 16.20 -3.48
C GLN A 139 -2.30 15.81 -4.96
N GLU A 140 -1.25 15.19 -5.49
CA GLU A 140 -1.25 14.68 -6.85
C GLU A 140 -2.26 13.54 -7.02
N LEU A 141 -2.25 12.53 -6.15
CA LEU A 141 -3.22 11.44 -6.21
C LEU A 141 -4.66 11.94 -6.12
N ASP A 142 -4.94 12.88 -5.21
CA ASP A 142 -6.26 13.48 -5.04
C ASP A 142 -6.72 14.27 -6.28
N SER A 143 -5.79 14.82 -7.04
CA SER A 143 -6.11 15.56 -8.27
C SER A 143 -6.74 14.70 -9.35
N TYR A 144 -6.50 13.38 -9.35
CA TYR A 144 -7.08 12.42 -10.29
C TYR A 144 -8.49 11.96 -9.90
N ILE A 145 -8.88 12.14 -8.61
CA ILE A 145 -10.13 11.63 -8.05
C ILE A 145 -11.29 12.63 -8.20
N ARG A 146 -10.99 13.87 -8.54
CA ARG A 146 -11.97 14.98 -8.63
C ARG A 146 -12.79 14.95 -9.90
#